data_6e385f8509f725b27e8a9b8683da4cc4
#
_entry.id   6e385f8509f725b27e8a9b8683da4cc4
#
_cell.length_a   1.000
_cell.length_b   1.000
_cell.length_c   1.000
_cell.angle_alpha   90.00
_cell.angle_beta   90.00
_cell.angle_gamma   90.00
#
_symmetry.space_group_name_H-M   'P 1'
#
loop_
_entity.id
_entity.type
_entity.pdbx_description
1 polymer ?
#
loop_
_entity_poly.entity_id
_entity_poly.type
_entity_poly.pdbx_seq_one_letter_code
_entity_poly.pdbx_strand_id
1 'polypeptide(L)'
;MAVAHGRSQHEAPAELAPAPPDTSLESVMFDLILKFLQTPGQVLLVQGPPGSGKTTFALEILNSLGETHKIYASSRVAPARLRQHFPWIDEVIDTMSGRTARASWIDELHDLRRVEPDTIFNQVLRLKHSKQRAVLVVDSWEGAIRNTNDEGRKMLESAVLSELDESKVSVVIVVEDSKKAGDLGYLVDGIVTLDQSELDGRRVRTIAMNKLRGFSVPTKRGIFSLDKARFTILPNGLRTPRINLHPKPLEPVPNPSGAFSLGSRGMDQMLGGSIPRGSFLLIDVDSSVSPIEIRTILNMVRANFINQKGPCVIVPTAAYSSDTVAESLSKYVGWEAIDERVRILEYNQSLAPKKWRLVMKSNLSDDVKTFAHAWDELAKISPHRMLDINVDKAVQVYGRDELSVPGLTELGANMRDTEGLNIAIASTDSKLRDQWLSVVDYHLKIKNADGSLVIYGVKPFTPLYGVDLNFDKGYPVLNLMQIV
;
A
#
# COMPACT_ATOMS: atom_id res chain seq x y z
N MET A 1 43.22 -30.52 51.42
CA MET A 1 42.69 -29.27 50.91
C MET A 1 42.02 -29.56 49.56
N ALA A 2 40.72 -29.59 49.54
CA ALA A 2 39.93 -29.94 48.37
C ALA A 2 39.50 -28.65 47.67
N VAL A 3 39.78 -28.55 46.39
CA VAL A 3 39.31 -27.43 45.51
C VAL A 3 38.02 -27.92 44.84
N ALA A 4 36.93 -27.21 45.13
CA ALA A 4 35.63 -27.47 44.54
C ALA A 4 35.52 -26.84 43.15
N HIS A 5 35.23 -27.62 42.13
CA HIS A 5 34.84 -27.17 40.81
C HIS A 5 33.34 -26.81 40.75
N GLY A 6 33.05 -25.55 40.65
CA GLY A 6 31.69 -25.05 40.32
C GLY A 6 31.36 -25.32 38.87
N ARG A 7 30.30 -26.11 38.63
CA ARG A 7 29.64 -26.30 37.34
C ARG A 7 28.72 -25.10 37.11
N SER A 8 29.00 -24.30 36.09
CA SER A 8 28.07 -23.30 35.56
C SER A 8 26.92 -24.04 34.84
N GLN A 9 25.69 -23.85 35.32
CA GLN A 9 24.49 -24.28 34.63
C GLN A 9 24.27 -23.29 33.48
N HIS A 10 24.30 -23.79 32.24
CA HIS A 10 23.79 -23.08 31.09
C HIS A 10 22.26 -23.10 31.17
N GLU A 11 21.65 -21.94 31.43
CA GLU A 11 20.23 -21.71 31.21
C GLU A 11 19.94 -21.80 29.70
N ALA A 12 19.00 -22.65 29.33
CA ALA A 12 18.45 -22.75 27.98
C ALA A 12 17.73 -21.43 27.64
N PRO A 13 17.84 -20.93 26.40
CA PRO A 13 17.12 -19.70 25.99
C PRO A 13 15.61 -19.92 26.12
N ALA A 14 14.95 -18.97 26.76
CA ALA A 14 13.51 -18.93 26.91
C ALA A 14 12.80 -19.07 25.55
N GLU A 15 11.94 -20.07 25.47
CA GLU A 15 11.07 -20.31 24.33
C GLU A 15 10.17 -19.12 24.13
N LEU A 16 10.38 -18.38 23.02
CA LEU A 16 9.54 -17.25 22.64
C LEU A 16 8.11 -17.76 22.41
N ALA A 17 7.18 -17.18 23.16
CA ALA A 17 5.76 -17.47 23.03
C ALA A 17 5.31 -17.37 21.55
N PRO A 18 4.41 -18.26 21.08
CA PRO A 18 3.92 -18.23 19.72
C PRO A 18 3.25 -16.88 19.43
N ALA A 19 3.61 -16.28 18.31
CA ALA A 19 3.04 -15.04 17.86
C ALA A 19 1.54 -15.18 17.61
N PRO A 20 0.73 -14.13 17.88
CA PRO A 20 -0.70 -14.17 17.65
C PRO A 20 -1.01 -14.45 16.17
N PRO A 21 -2.18 -15.07 15.87
CA PRO A 21 -2.53 -15.46 14.51
C PRO A 21 -2.64 -14.24 13.58
N ASP A 22 -2.35 -14.50 12.33
CA ASP A 22 -2.36 -13.60 11.19
C ASP A 22 -3.60 -12.70 11.19
N THR A 23 -3.42 -11.42 11.50
CA THR A 23 -4.43 -10.40 11.23
C THR A 23 -4.33 -10.05 9.74
N SER A 24 -5.34 -10.50 8.98
CA SER A 24 -5.63 -10.06 7.63
C SER A 24 -5.49 -8.53 7.47
N LEU A 25 -4.93 -8.09 6.40
CA LEU A 25 -4.91 -6.81 5.63
C LEU A 25 -5.43 -5.49 6.27
N GLU A 26 -5.94 -5.49 7.49
CA GLU A 26 -6.42 -4.30 8.19
C GLU A 26 -5.21 -3.51 8.71
N SER A 27 -5.18 -2.22 8.39
CA SER A 27 -4.09 -1.36 8.87
C SER A 27 -4.18 -1.24 10.40
N VAL A 28 -3.04 -1.25 11.07
CA VAL A 28 -2.93 -1.03 12.53
C VAL A 28 -3.75 0.19 12.99
N MET A 29 -3.88 1.19 12.13
CA MET A 29 -4.67 2.39 12.36
C MET A 29 -6.17 2.11 12.43
N PHE A 30 -6.70 1.33 11.50
CA PHE A 30 -8.12 0.97 11.48
C PHE A 30 -8.48 0.08 12.68
N ASP A 31 -7.62 -0.90 12.98
CA ASP A 31 -7.78 -1.78 14.15
C ASP A 31 -7.82 -0.99 15.48
N LEU A 32 -7.00 0.04 15.61
CA LEU A 32 -7.02 0.91 16.78
C LEU A 32 -8.35 1.64 16.93
N ILE A 33 -8.93 2.12 15.82
CA ILE A 33 -10.24 2.78 15.83
C ILE A 33 -11.34 1.78 16.21
N LEU A 34 -11.29 0.56 15.69
CA LEU A 34 -12.24 -0.50 16.04
C LEU A 34 -12.12 -0.87 17.53
N LYS A 35 -10.92 -1.08 18.06
CA LYS A 35 -10.68 -1.34 19.48
C LYS A 35 -11.15 -0.21 20.38
N PHE A 36 -10.92 1.04 19.96
CA PHE A 36 -11.40 2.22 20.65
C PHE A 36 -12.94 2.20 20.75
N LEU A 37 -13.66 1.98 19.65
CA LEU A 37 -15.12 1.91 19.63
C LEU A 37 -15.68 0.65 20.31
N GLN A 38 -14.89 -0.40 20.44
CA GLN A 38 -15.24 -1.59 21.24
C GLN A 38 -15.13 -1.34 22.75
N THR A 39 -14.46 -0.28 23.19
CA THR A 39 -14.51 0.17 24.58
C THR A 39 -15.85 0.87 24.81
N PRO A 40 -16.65 0.50 25.81
CA PRO A 40 -17.96 1.12 26.06
C PRO A 40 -17.89 2.63 26.33
N GLY A 41 -18.91 3.36 25.91
CA GLY A 41 -19.06 4.79 26.22
C GLY A 41 -18.19 5.73 25.41
N GLN A 42 -17.45 5.24 24.41
CA GLN A 42 -16.54 6.10 23.62
C GLN A 42 -17.27 6.92 22.57
N VAL A 43 -16.87 8.18 22.44
CA VAL A 43 -17.38 9.08 21.40
C VAL A 43 -16.26 9.43 20.42
N LEU A 44 -16.44 9.05 19.16
CA LEU A 44 -15.53 9.33 18.05
C LEU A 44 -16.08 10.43 17.16
N LEU A 45 -15.36 11.53 17.01
CA LEU A 45 -15.62 12.57 16.04
C LEU A 45 -14.88 12.27 14.72
N VAL A 46 -15.62 12.17 13.62
CA VAL A 46 -15.09 12.04 12.25
C VAL A 46 -15.37 13.35 11.50
N GLN A 47 -14.30 14.07 11.17
CA GLN A 47 -14.40 15.37 10.52
C GLN A 47 -13.63 15.43 9.20
N GLY A 48 -13.97 16.39 8.34
CA GLY A 48 -13.28 16.64 7.08
C GLY A 48 -14.16 17.32 6.05
N PRO A 49 -13.58 17.84 4.94
CA PRO A 49 -14.34 18.54 3.91
C PRO A 49 -15.37 17.65 3.21
N PRO A 50 -16.36 18.24 2.51
CA PRO A 50 -17.29 17.48 1.67
C PRO A 50 -16.54 16.61 0.67
N GLY A 51 -17.03 15.37 0.48
CA GLY A 51 -16.39 14.42 -0.46
C GLY A 51 -15.12 13.73 0.06
N SER A 52 -14.70 13.97 1.32
CA SER A 52 -13.52 13.30 1.90
C SER A 52 -13.71 11.82 2.26
N GLY A 53 -14.93 11.25 2.12
CA GLY A 53 -15.19 9.83 2.37
C GLY A 53 -15.72 9.50 3.78
N LYS A 54 -16.17 10.49 4.56
CA LYS A 54 -16.66 10.30 5.94
C LYS A 54 -17.78 9.27 6.07
N THR A 55 -18.78 9.35 5.19
CA THR A 55 -19.88 8.38 5.12
C THR A 55 -19.37 6.96 4.86
N THR A 56 -18.47 6.80 3.88
CA THR A 56 -17.86 5.50 3.55
C THR A 56 -17.06 4.96 4.74
N PHE A 57 -16.30 5.83 5.42
CA PHE A 57 -15.54 5.47 6.61
C PHE A 57 -16.44 5.01 7.76
N ALA A 58 -17.51 5.76 8.05
CA ALA A 58 -18.46 5.41 9.10
C ALA A 58 -19.18 4.08 8.82
N LEU A 59 -19.54 3.83 7.56
CA LEU A 59 -20.10 2.55 7.14
C LEU A 59 -19.09 1.40 7.26
N GLU A 60 -17.82 1.62 6.88
CA GLU A 60 -16.78 0.61 7.01
C GLU A 60 -16.48 0.25 8.48
N ILE A 61 -16.49 1.24 9.37
CA ILE A 61 -16.43 1.00 10.82
C ILE A 61 -17.55 0.06 11.26
N LEU A 62 -18.79 0.35 10.93
CA LEU A 62 -19.92 -0.50 11.30
C LEU A 62 -19.82 -1.90 10.69
N ASN A 63 -19.40 -2.00 9.43
CA ASN A 63 -19.22 -3.28 8.75
C ASN A 63 -18.18 -4.17 9.46
N SER A 64 -17.08 -3.56 9.93
CA SER A 64 -15.96 -4.27 10.57
C SER A 64 -16.17 -4.57 12.06
N LEU A 65 -17.17 -4.00 12.70
CA LEU A 65 -17.54 -4.34 14.06
C LEU A 65 -18.26 -5.71 14.07
N GLY A 66 -17.80 -6.63 14.89
CA GLY A 66 -18.38 -7.97 15.04
C GLY A 66 -19.79 -7.97 15.65
N GLU A 67 -20.02 -8.78 16.67
CA GLU A 67 -21.31 -8.92 17.38
C GLU A 67 -21.64 -7.64 18.20
N THR A 68 -22.10 -6.61 17.52
CA THR A 68 -22.45 -5.30 18.07
C THR A 68 -23.72 -4.84 17.40
N HIS A 69 -24.69 -4.29 18.13
CA HIS A 69 -25.88 -3.70 17.55
C HIS A 69 -25.51 -2.42 16.79
N LYS A 70 -25.78 -2.38 15.49
CA LYS A 70 -25.28 -1.36 14.55
C LYS A 70 -26.40 -0.45 14.12
N ILE A 71 -26.29 0.81 14.48
CA ILE A 71 -27.32 1.81 14.21
C ILE A 71 -26.73 2.94 13.37
N TYR A 72 -27.34 3.24 12.25
CA TYR A 72 -26.95 4.33 11.39
C TYR A 72 -28.06 5.34 11.22
N ALA A 73 -27.85 6.56 11.67
CA ALA A 73 -28.78 7.66 11.62
C ALA A 73 -28.32 8.70 10.57
N SER A 74 -28.99 8.73 9.42
CA SER A 74 -28.67 9.61 8.31
C SER A 74 -29.51 10.87 8.30
N SER A 75 -28.85 12.02 8.34
CA SER A 75 -29.52 13.34 8.23
C SER A 75 -29.52 13.92 6.81
N ARG A 76 -28.81 13.29 5.86
CA ARG A 76 -28.60 13.83 4.52
C ARG A 76 -29.15 12.95 3.41
N VAL A 77 -29.01 11.66 3.54
CA VAL A 77 -29.29 10.68 2.50
C VAL A 77 -30.40 9.74 2.95
N ALA A 78 -31.42 9.53 2.09
CA ALA A 78 -32.45 8.54 2.38
C ALA A 78 -31.86 7.14 2.47
N PRO A 79 -32.39 6.25 3.33
CA PRO A 79 -31.97 4.85 3.42
C PRO A 79 -31.89 4.13 2.06
N ALA A 80 -32.88 4.30 1.21
CA ALA A 80 -32.91 3.70 -0.11
C ALA A 80 -31.76 4.19 -1.03
N ARG A 81 -31.44 5.48 -0.96
CA ARG A 81 -30.35 6.07 -1.75
C ARG A 81 -28.99 5.69 -1.17
N LEU A 82 -28.88 5.51 0.15
CA LEU A 82 -27.66 5.03 0.80
C LEU A 82 -27.32 3.61 0.27
N ARG A 83 -28.31 2.70 0.23
CA ARG A 83 -28.16 1.35 -0.35
C ARG A 83 -27.78 1.37 -1.83
N GLN A 84 -28.30 2.31 -2.59
CA GLN A 84 -27.93 2.47 -4.00
C GLN A 84 -26.45 2.89 -4.18
N HIS A 85 -25.96 3.80 -3.32
CA HIS A 85 -24.56 4.26 -3.37
C HIS A 85 -23.58 3.24 -2.79
N PHE A 86 -24.03 2.43 -1.84
CA PHE A 86 -23.25 1.41 -1.13
C PHE A 86 -23.94 0.05 -1.19
N PRO A 87 -23.95 -0.62 -2.35
CA PRO A 87 -24.67 -1.89 -2.54
C PRO A 87 -24.22 -3.00 -1.59
N TRP A 88 -23.03 -2.90 -1.05
CA TRP A 88 -22.45 -3.86 -0.10
C TRP A 88 -22.98 -3.73 1.34
N ILE A 89 -23.87 -2.77 1.62
CA ILE A 89 -24.59 -2.69 2.90
C ILE A 89 -25.49 -3.90 3.11
N ASP A 90 -26.03 -4.45 2.03
CA ASP A 90 -26.91 -5.60 2.08
C ASP A 90 -26.12 -6.86 1.71
N GLU A 91 -26.06 -7.85 2.60
CA GLU A 91 -25.51 -9.16 2.29
C GLU A 91 -26.50 -9.99 1.48
N VAL A 92 -25.97 -10.76 0.52
CA VAL A 92 -26.79 -11.75 -0.21
C VAL A 92 -26.76 -13.05 0.59
N ILE A 93 -27.86 -13.36 1.25
CA ILE A 93 -28.03 -14.63 2.00
C ILE A 93 -28.65 -15.64 1.05
N ASP A 94 -27.93 -16.76 0.83
CA ASP A 94 -28.46 -17.91 0.10
C ASP A 94 -29.37 -18.73 1.05
N THR A 95 -30.67 -18.65 0.86
CA THR A 95 -31.60 -19.43 1.66
C THR A 95 -31.73 -20.84 1.10
N MET A 96 -31.79 -21.85 1.96
CA MET A 96 -31.99 -23.27 1.58
C MET A 96 -33.18 -23.54 0.69
N SER A 97 -34.02 -22.55 0.43
CA SER A 97 -35.19 -22.61 -0.45
C SER A 97 -34.91 -22.12 -1.88
N GLY A 98 -33.67 -21.89 -2.28
CA GLY A 98 -33.27 -21.43 -3.62
C GLY A 98 -33.70 -19.99 -3.96
N ARG A 99 -34.05 -19.18 -2.97
CA ARG A 99 -34.31 -17.74 -3.13
C ARG A 99 -33.20 -16.95 -2.45
N THR A 100 -32.50 -16.15 -3.22
CA THR A 100 -31.52 -15.17 -2.69
C THR A 100 -32.27 -14.06 -1.95
N ALA A 101 -32.06 -13.94 -0.64
CA ALA A 101 -32.55 -12.82 0.15
C ALA A 101 -31.40 -11.86 0.43
N ARG A 102 -31.68 -10.55 0.40
CA ARG A 102 -30.74 -9.53 0.86
C ARG A 102 -31.09 -9.13 2.27
N ALA A 103 -30.17 -9.31 3.22
CA ALA A 103 -30.28 -8.81 4.57
C ALA A 103 -29.23 -7.72 4.82
N SER A 104 -29.63 -6.63 5.44
CA SER A 104 -28.70 -5.59 5.84
C SER A 104 -27.97 -6.03 7.12
N TRP A 105 -26.64 -5.81 7.14
CA TRP A 105 -25.84 -5.99 8.35
C TRP A 105 -25.97 -4.77 9.32
N ILE A 106 -26.69 -3.71 8.91
CA ILE A 106 -27.09 -2.60 9.79
C ILE A 106 -28.41 -3.00 10.43
N ASP A 107 -28.45 -3.10 11.75
CA ASP A 107 -29.65 -3.49 12.48
C ASP A 107 -30.75 -2.43 12.40
N GLU A 108 -30.37 -1.15 12.55
CA GLU A 108 -31.31 -0.02 12.44
C GLU A 108 -30.77 1.08 11.53
N LEU A 109 -31.57 1.48 10.55
CA LEU A 109 -31.26 2.57 9.62
C LEU A 109 -32.33 3.66 9.68
N HIS A 110 -31.99 4.79 10.31
CA HIS A 110 -32.90 5.91 10.55
C HIS A 110 -32.72 7.06 9.57
N ASP A 111 -33.83 7.64 9.13
CA ASP A 111 -33.91 8.85 8.28
C ASP A 111 -34.19 10.08 9.13
N LEU A 112 -33.15 10.78 9.55
CA LEU A 112 -33.26 11.98 10.41
C LEU A 112 -33.76 13.24 9.67
N ARG A 113 -33.89 13.20 8.35
CA ARG A 113 -34.40 14.36 7.57
C ARG A 113 -35.87 14.67 7.86
N ARG A 114 -36.61 13.68 8.37
CA ARG A 114 -38.06 13.74 8.62
C ARG A 114 -38.42 13.54 10.07
N VAL A 115 -37.44 13.47 10.95
CA VAL A 115 -37.59 13.10 12.33
C VAL A 115 -37.25 14.30 13.21
N GLU A 116 -38.02 14.51 14.26
CA GLU A 116 -37.71 15.53 15.27
C GLU A 116 -36.48 15.14 16.09
N PRO A 117 -35.70 16.12 16.58
CA PRO A 117 -34.50 15.90 17.42
C PRO A 117 -34.72 14.97 18.60
N ASP A 118 -35.90 15.02 19.20
CA ASP A 118 -36.30 14.16 20.31
C ASP A 118 -36.22 12.68 19.99
N THR A 119 -36.26 12.30 18.72
CA THR A 119 -36.14 10.90 18.31
C THR A 119 -34.72 10.35 18.48
N ILE A 120 -33.68 11.14 18.17
CA ILE A 120 -32.29 10.77 18.44
C ILE A 120 -32.08 10.63 19.94
N PHE A 121 -32.58 11.61 20.71
CA PHE A 121 -32.52 11.61 22.17
C PHE A 121 -33.19 10.36 22.75
N ASN A 122 -34.42 10.09 22.36
CA ASN A 122 -35.17 8.92 22.81
C ASN A 122 -34.49 7.58 22.38
N GLN A 123 -33.80 7.58 21.29
CA GLN A 123 -33.05 6.43 20.85
C GLN A 123 -31.79 6.20 21.69
N VAL A 124 -31.05 7.27 21.98
CA VAL A 124 -29.90 7.23 22.91
C VAL A 124 -30.37 6.75 24.29
N LEU A 125 -31.49 7.27 24.82
CA LEU A 125 -32.03 6.80 26.08
C LEU A 125 -32.46 5.34 26.08
N ARG A 126 -33.11 4.88 25.00
CA ARG A 126 -33.44 3.45 24.85
C ARG A 126 -32.20 2.57 24.87
N LEU A 127 -31.15 2.97 24.17
CA LEU A 127 -29.89 2.26 24.11
C LEU A 127 -29.16 2.26 25.45
N LYS A 128 -29.21 3.36 26.20
CA LYS A 128 -28.65 3.48 27.56
C LYS A 128 -29.21 2.40 28.49
N HIS A 129 -30.51 2.12 28.39
CA HIS A 129 -31.16 1.07 29.19
C HIS A 129 -30.98 -0.33 28.64
N SER A 130 -30.45 -0.49 27.41
CA SER A 130 -30.14 -1.77 26.84
C SER A 130 -28.87 -2.34 27.46
N LYS A 131 -28.88 -3.65 27.76
CA LYS A 131 -27.69 -4.37 28.19
C LYS A 131 -26.79 -4.78 27.03
N GLN A 132 -27.25 -4.57 25.80
CA GLN A 132 -26.55 -4.93 24.57
C GLN A 132 -25.53 -3.88 24.21
N ARG A 133 -24.34 -4.32 23.71
CA ARG A 133 -23.36 -3.41 23.15
C ARG A 133 -23.90 -2.86 21.83
N ALA A 134 -23.82 -1.53 21.65
CA ALA A 134 -24.26 -0.87 20.44
C ALA A 134 -23.27 0.18 19.96
N VAL A 135 -23.26 0.44 18.65
CA VAL A 135 -22.58 1.59 18.05
C VAL A 135 -23.58 2.37 17.23
N LEU A 136 -23.73 3.65 17.58
CA LEU A 136 -24.58 4.61 16.89
C LEU A 136 -23.73 5.53 16.02
N VAL A 137 -24.01 5.59 14.71
CA VAL A 137 -23.44 6.59 13.81
C VAL A 137 -24.46 7.68 13.54
N VAL A 138 -24.05 8.95 13.69
CA VAL A 138 -24.84 10.14 13.32
C VAL A 138 -24.16 10.84 12.14
N ASP A 139 -24.72 10.72 10.93
CA ASP A 139 -24.17 11.30 9.69
C ASP A 139 -25.20 12.18 8.97
N SER A 140 -25.06 13.52 9.01
CA SER A 140 -24.08 14.34 9.72
C SER A 140 -24.72 15.05 10.93
N TRP A 141 -23.86 15.46 11.86
CA TRP A 141 -24.28 16.20 13.05
C TRP A 141 -24.99 17.51 12.70
N GLU A 142 -24.43 18.28 11.74
CA GLU A 142 -25.03 19.54 11.28
C GLU A 142 -26.45 19.36 10.74
N GLY A 143 -26.69 18.24 10.06
CA GLY A 143 -28.03 17.90 9.58
C GLY A 143 -28.99 17.51 10.71
N ALA A 144 -28.48 16.84 11.74
CA ALA A 144 -29.28 16.43 12.89
C ALA A 144 -29.72 17.62 13.76
N ILE A 145 -28.86 18.63 13.91
CA ILE A 145 -29.16 19.83 14.72
C ILE A 145 -29.77 20.99 13.90
N ARG A 146 -29.91 20.85 12.59
CA ARG A 146 -30.31 21.95 11.68
C ARG A 146 -31.64 22.59 12.04
N ASN A 147 -32.58 21.80 12.51
CA ASN A 147 -33.94 22.23 12.82
C ASN A 147 -34.19 22.33 14.35
N THR A 148 -33.14 22.28 15.17
CA THR A 148 -33.22 22.43 16.62
C THR A 148 -32.96 23.88 17.04
N ASN A 149 -33.63 24.32 18.10
CA ASN A 149 -33.26 25.53 18.81
C ASN A 149 -32.03 25.28 19.68
N ASP A 150 -31.48 26.33 20.28
CA ASP A 150 -30.26 26.24 21.12
C ASP A 150 -30.44 25.32 22.33
N GLU A 151 -31.64 25.23 22.89
CA GLU A 151 -31.97 24.35 24.02
C GLU A 151 -31.98 22.87 23.58
N GLY A 152 -32.62 22.53 22.46
CA GLY A 152 -32.62 21.19 21.87
C GLY A 152 -31.23 20.75 21.42
N ARG A 153 -30.42 21.69 20.93
CA ARG A 153 -29.01 21.41 20.60
C ARG A 153 -28.21 21.01 21.83
N LYS A 154 -28.29 21.81 22.93
CA LYS A 154 -27.63 21.50 24.19
C LYS A 154 -28.10 20.19 24.79
N MET A 155 -29.39 19.88 24.66
CA MET A 155 -29.96 18.61 25.09
C MET A 155 -29.40 17.41 24.32
N LEU A 156 -29.28 17.52 22.99
CA LEU A 156 -28.67 16.48 22.16
C LEU A 156 -27.17 16.31 22.47
N GLU A 157 -26.44 17.42 22.62
CA GLU A 157 -25.04 17.41 23.01
C GLU A 157 -24.85 16.70 24.36
N SER A 158 -25.68 17.07 25.37
CA SER A 158 -25.63 16.42 26.67
C SER A 158 -25.97 14.93 26.61
N ALA A 159 -27.01 14.57 25.88
CA ALA A 159 -27.43 13.16 25.73
C ALA A 159 -26.34 12.28 25.07
N VAL A 160 -25.73 12.78 24.01
CA VAL A 160 -24.73 12.04 23.26
C VAL A 160 -23.38 12.00 23.97
N LEU A 161 -23.02 13.04 24.70
CA LEU A 161 -21.67 13.20 25.27
C LEU A 161 -21.61 12.88 26.78
N SER A 162 -22.71 13.03 27.54
CA SER A 162 -22.66 12.82 28.97
C SER A 162 -23.47 11.62 29.46
N GLU A 163 -24.59 11.32 28.79
CA GLU A 163 -25.48 10.23 29.22
C GLU A 163 -24.94 8.83 28.82
N LEU A 164 -23.98 8.77 27.94
CA LEU A 164 -23.43 7.49 27.41
C LEU A 164 -22.20 6.99 28.18
N ASP A 165 -21.58 7.81 29.02
CA ASP A 165 -20.35 7.46 29.77
C ASP A 165 -20.47 6.14 30.56
N GLU A 166 -21.65 5.88 31.14
CA GLU A 166 -21.94 4.66 31.88
C GLU A 166 -22.66 3.58 31.05
N SER A 167 -22.89 3.85 29.76
CA SER A 167 -23.62 2.93 28.86
C SER A 167 -22.69 1.98 28.10
N LYS A 168 -23.26 0.92 27.53
CA LYS A 168 -22.55 0.04 26.59
C LYS A 168 -22.60 0.54 25.14
N VAL A 169 -22.90 1.82 24.93
CA VAL A 169 -23.08 2.42 23.62
C VAL A 169 -21.88 3.31 23.31
N SER A 170 -21.26 3.10 22.15
CA SER A 170 -20.29 4.04 21.60
C SER A 170 -20.93 4.83 20.44
N VAL A 171 -20.46 6.05 20.21
CA VAL A 171 -21.03 6.95 19.19
C VAL A 171 -19.98 7.41 18.21
N VAL A 172 -20.33 7.42 16.93
CA VAL A 172 -19.54 8.05 15.86
C VAL A 172 -20.32 9.27 15.35
N ILE A 173 -19.76 10.44 15.53
CA ILE A 173 -20.33 11.71 15.07
C ILE A 173 -19.59 12.15 13.81
N VAL A 174 -20.31 12.28 12.71
CA VAL A 174 -19.75 12.78 11.44
C VAL A 174 -20.03 14.28 11.32
N VAL A 175 -18.97 15.08 11.10
CA VAL A 175 -19.04 16.55 10.96
C VAL A 175 -18.39 16.98 9.64
N GLU A 176 -19.00 17.95 8.94
CA GLU A 176 -18.52 18.40 7.62
C GLU A 176 -17.42 19.44 7.69
N ASP A 177 -17.45 20.28 8.71
CA ASP A 177 -16.51 21.38 8.88
C ASP A 177 -15.94 21.37 10.29
N SER A 178 -14.62 21.22 10.38
CA SER A 178 -13.91 21.26 11.67
C SER A 178 -14.11 22.57 12.43
N LYS A 179 -14.34 23.69 11.70
CA LYS A 179 -14.66 24.99 12.31
C LYS A 179 -16.06 25.02 12.90
N LYS A 180 -17.00 24.26 12.35
CA LYS A 180 -18.37 24.10 12.86
C LYS A 180 -18.51 23.03 13.93
N ALA A 181 -17.50 22.18 14.11
CA ALA A 181 -17.45 21.23 15.22
C ALA A 181 -17.45 21.94 16.56
N GLY A 182 -17.05 23.22 16.61
CA GLY A 182 -17.07 24.06 17.80
C GLY A 182 -16.39 23.38 19.00
N ASP A 183 -17.07 23.35 20.13
CA ASP A 183 -16.55 22.75 21.35
C ASP A 183 -16.61 21.21 21.39
N LEU A 184 -17.26 20.57 20.39
CA LEU A 184 -17.37 19.10 20.33
C LEU A 184 -15.98 18.39 20.41
N GLY A 185 -14.96 18.97 19.81
CA GLY A 185 -13.62 18.42 19.84
C GLY A 185 -13.01 18.26 21.24
N TYR A 186 -13.43 19.11 22.20
CA TYR A 186 -13.00 19.01 23.59
C TYR A 186 -13.79 17.93 24.35
N LEU A 187 -15.02 17.69 23.98
CA LEU A 187 -15.97 16.82 24.69
C LEU A 187 -15.84 15.34 24.26
N VAL A 188 -15.39 15.06 23.03
CA VAL A 188 -15.27 13.69 22.52
C VAL A 188 -13.97 13.02 22.96
N ASP A 189 -13.94 11.68 22.95
CA ASP A 189 -12.78 10.87 23.34
C ASP A 189 -11.84 10.58 22.19
N GLY A 190 -12.35 10.53 20.96
CA GLY A 190 -11.58 10.31 19.74
C GLY A 190 -11.85 11.36 18.69
N ILE A 191 -10.82 11.70 17.90
CA ILE A 191 -10.93 12.60 16.74
C ILE A 191 -10.15 12.01 15.58
N VAL A 192 -10.86 11.74 14.49
CA VAL A 192 -10.31 11.34 13.21
C VAL A 192 -10.63 12.41 12.17
N THR A 193 -9.61 12.84 11.41
CA THR A 193 -9.79 13.80 10.33
C THR A 193 -9.51 13.10 9.00
N LEU A 194 -10.44 13.19 8.07
CA LEU A 194 -10.29 12.77 6.68
C LEU A 194 -10.07 14.01 5.81
N ASP A 195 -9.04 13.96 4.98
CA ASP A 195 -8.67 15.08 4.11
C ASP A 195 -8.36 14.60 2.69
N GLN A 196 -8.29 15.54 1.76
CA GLN A 196 -7.87 15.30 0.38
C GLN A 196 -6.92 16.40 -0.05
N SER A 197 -5.88 16.00 -0.77
CA SER A 197 -4.84 16.88 -1.30
C SER A 197 -4.40 16.39 -2.67
N GLU A 198 -3.37 17.01 -3.24
CA GLU A 198 -2.77 16.59 -4.49
C GLU A 198 -1.30 16.24 -4.31
N LEU A 199 -0.86 15.21 -5.02
CA LEU A 199 0.53 14.81 -5.19
C LEU A 199 0.83 14.69 -6.68
N ASP A 200 1.69 15.55 -7.20
CA ASP A 200 2.07 15.59 -8.62
C ASP A 200 0.83 15.58 -9.57
N GLY A 201 -0.16 16.41 -9.27
CA GLY A 201 -1.43 16.53 -10.01
C GLY A 201 -2.40 15.36 -9.83
N ARG A 202 -2.19 14.50 -8.84
CA ARG A 202 -3.03 13.33 -8.53
C ARG A 202 -3.67 13.48 -7.16
N ARG A 203 -4.92 13.04 -7.06
CA ARG A 203 -5.62 13.06 -5.79
C ARG A 203 -4.96 12.12 -4.77
N VAL A 204 -4.77 12.63 -3.55
CA VAL A 204 -4.37 11.87 -2.37
C VAL A 204 -5.47 12.03 -1.32
N ARG A 205 -5.81 10.95 -0.63
CA ARG A 205 -6.73 10.96 0.50
C ARG A 205 -5.99 10.55 1.75
N THR A 206 -6.10 11.35 2.79
CA THR A 206 -5.39 11.11 4.04
C THR A 206 -6.35 11.00 5.22
N ILE A 207 -6.04 10.08 6.13
CA ILE A 207 -6.66 9.93 7.43
C ILE A 207 -5.66 10.35 8.51
N ALA A 208 -6.11 11.14 9.47
CA ALA A 208 -5.31 11.52 10.63
C ALA A 208 -6.04 11.19 11.93
N MET A 209 -5.39 10.44 12.82
CA MET A 209 -5.85 10.19 14.18
C MET A 209 -5.31 11.30 15.10
N ASN A 210 -6.12 12.30 15.37
CA ASN A 210 -5.70 13.45 16.16
C ASN A 210 -5.80 13.20 17.68
N LYS A 211 -6.75 12.35 18.09
CA LYS A 211 -7.01 12.03 19.48
C LYS A 211 -7.65 10.65 19.58
N LEU A 212 -7.17 9.79 20.46
CA LEU A 212 -7.83 8.58 20.94
C LEU A 212 -7.49 8.43 22.42
N ARG A 213 -8.40 8.84 23.31
CA ARG A 213 -8.18 8.83 24.76
C ARG A 213 -7.95 7.38 25.25
N GLY A 214 -6.92 7.16 26.03
CA GLY A 214 -6.57 5.85 26.55
C GLY A 214 -5.81 4.92 25.57
N PHE A 215 -5.53 5.38 24.34
CA PHE A 215 -4.80 4.61 23.32
C PHE A 215 -3.53 5.32 22.87
N SER A 216 -2.44 4.57 22.74
CA SER A 216 -1.24 5.06 22.08
C SER A 216 -1.43 5.04 20.56
N VAL A 217 -1.19 6.15 19.91
CA VAL A 217 -1.30 6.30 18.44
C VAL A 217 0.09 6.32 17.83
N PRO A 218 0.65 5.19 17.39
CA PRO A 218 2.01 5.10 16.87
C PRO A 218 2.16 5.81 15.52
N THR A 219 1.09 5.83 14.70
CA THR A 219 1.08 6.48 13.39
C THR A 219 -0.09 7.44 13.33
N LYS A 220 0.23 8.74 13.22
CA LYS A 220 -0.80 9.78 13.20
C LYS A 220 -1.54 9.91 11.87
N ARG A 221 -0.88 9.65 10.75
CA ARG A 221 -1.42 9.84 9.40
C ARG A 221 -1.25 8.59 8.57
N GLY A 222 -2.16 8.39 7.61
CA GLY A 222 -2.09 7.34 6.63
C GLY A 222 -2.82 7.75 5.36
N ILE A 223 -2.59 7.03 4.28
CA ILE A 223 -3.31 7.17 3.02
C ILE A 223 -4.43 6.14 2.96
N PHE A 224 -5.54 6.50 2.34
CA PHE A 224 -6.65 5.59 2.11
C PHE A 224 -7.22 5.71 0.69
N SER A 225 -7.91 4.69 0.27
CA SER A 225 -8.68 4.65 -0.98
C SER A 225 -10.17 4.52 -0.71
N LEU A 226 -10.97 5.00 -1.66
CA LEU A 226 -12.42 4.78 -1.73
C LEU A 226 -12.81 3.89 -2.94
N ASP A 227 -11.86 3.13 -3.45
CA ASP A 227 -12.11 2.24 -4.59
C ASP A 227 -13.31 1.30 -4.31
N LYS A 228 -14.16 1.12 -5.30
CA LYS A 228 -15.39 0.33 -5.21
C LYS A 228 -16.33 0.72 -4.05
N ALA A 229 -16.31 2.00 -3.69
CA ALA A 229 -17.06 2.56 -2.56
C ALA A 229 -16.72 1.91 -1.19
N ARG A 230 -15.52 1.31 -1.05
CA ARG A 230 -14.98 0.76 0.20
C ARG A 230 -13.94 1.70 0.77
N PHE A 231 -13.85 1.77 2.08
CA PHE A 231 -12.82 2.56 2.76
C PHE A 231 -11.68 1.63 3.16
N THR A 232 -10.53 1.77 2.50
CA THR A 232 -9.35 0.95 2.77
C THR A 232 -8.16 1.82 3.06
N ILE A 233 -7.57 1.70 4.26
CA ILE A 233 -6.33 2.37 4.62
C ILE A 233 -5.16 1.56 4.05
N LEU A 234 -4.23 2.24 3.38
CA LEU A 234 -3.04 1.60 2.85
C LEU A 234 -2.10 1.15 3.97
N PRO A 235 -1.40 0.03 3.80
CA PRO A 235 -0.39 -0.40 4.76
C PRO A 235 0.73 0.64 4.86
N ASN A 236 1.24 0.88 6.06
CA ASN A 236 2.42 1.68 6.29
C ASN A 236 3.68 0.82 6.08
N GLY A 237 4.45 1.17 5.06
CA GLY A 237 5.68 0.49 4.69
C GLY A 237 5.46 -0.92 4.11
N LEU A 238 6.58 -1.53 3.74
CA LEU A 238 6.60 -2.95 3.46
C LEU A 238 6.11 -3.67 4.71
N ARG A 239 5.13 -4.53 4.55
CA ARG A 239 4.99 -5.63 5.49
C ARG A 239 6.29 -6.42 5.37
N THR A 240 7.24 -6.09 6.26
CA THR A 240 8.50 -6.84 6.32
C THR A 240 8.06 -8.29 6.37
N PRO A 241 8.42 -9.12 5.39
CA PRO A 241 8.10 -10.51 5.52
C PRO A 241 8.77 -10.91 6.82
N ARG A 242 8.00 -11.35 7.78
CA ARG A 242 8.54 -12.28 8.75
C ARG A 242 9.28 -13.25 7.86
N ILE A 243 10.61 -13.27 7.97
CA ILE A 243 11.55 -14.00 7.11
C ILE A 243 10.78 -15.10 6.40
N ASN A 244 10.58 -14.99 5.09
CA ASN A 244 9.85 -16.04 4.38
C ASN A 244 10.66 -17.32 4.53
N LEU A 245 10.31 -18.12 5.52
CA LEU A 245 11.04 -19.32 5.91
C LEU A 245 11.05 -20.36 4.79
N HIS A 246 10.14 -20.22 3.82
CA HIS A 246 9.98 -21.13 2.70
C HIS A 246 9.73 -20.37 1.39
N PRO A 247 10.77 -19.71 0.82
CA PRO A 247 10.62 -19.05 -0.47
C PRO A 247 10.30 -20.09 -1.54
N LYS A 248 9.36 -19.74 -2.42
CA LYS A 248 8.96 -20.55 -3.57
C LYS A 248 9.35 -19.86 -4.87
N PRO A 249 9.62 -20.61 -5.94
CA PRO A 249 9.75 -20.04 -7.26
C PRO A 249 8.53 -19.18 -7.60
N LEU A 250 8.80 -18.01 -8.20
CA LEU A 250 7.74 -17.11 -8.61
C LEU A 250 6.98 -17.71 -9.80
N GLU A 251 5.65 -17.78 -9.69
CA GLU A 251 4.76 -18.11 -10.80
C GLU A 251 4.67 -16.91 -11.74
N PRO A 252 5.15 -16.99 -12.99
CA PRO A 252 5.19 -15.83 -13.85
C PRO A 252 3.79 -15.43 -14.36
N VAL A 253 3.58 -14.13 -14.46
CA VAL A 253 2.47 -13.57 -15.25
C VAL A 253 2.85 -13.70 -16.72
N PRO A 254 2.08 -14.42 -17.55
CA PRO A 254 2.45 -14.68 -18.94
C PRO A 254 2.63 -13.40 -19.76
N ASN A 255 3.66 -13.36 -20.59
CA ASN A 255 3.88 -12.29 -21.53
C ASN A 255 2.86 -12.39 -22.68
N PRO A 256 2.11 -11.31 -22.99
CA PRO A 256 1.30 -11.29 -24.20
C PRO A 256 2.15 -11.20 -25.46
N SER A 257 1.55 -11.47 -26.63
CA SER A 257 2.26 -11.35 -27.90
C SER A 257 2.80 -9.93 -28.11
N GLY A 258 4.08 -9.79 -28.38
CA GLY A 258 4.73 -8.51 -28.67
C GLY A 258 5.01 -7.62 -27.45
N ALA A 259 4.80 -8.11 -26.21
CA ALA A 259 5.01 -7.33 -25.00
C ALA A 259 5.52 -8.18 -23.82
N PHE A 260 5.98 -7.52 -22.76
CA PHE A 260 6.44 -8.12 -21.52
C PHE A 260 5.60 -7.64 -20.33
N SER A 261 5.14 -8.58 -19.52
CA SER A 261 4.54 -8.28 -18.21
C SER A 261 5.62 -7.89 -17.20
N LEU A 262 5.33 -6.89 -16.36
CA LEU A 262 6.19 -6.52 -15.24
C LEU A 262 6.04 -7.45 -14.01
N GLY A 263 5.34 -8.59 -14.17
CA GLY A 263 5.16 -9.58 -13.09
C GLY A 263 4.02 -9.25 -12.12
N SER A 264 3.26 -8.19 -12.39
CA SER A 264 2.05 -7.83 -11.68
C SER A 264 0.97 -7.38 -12.67
N ARG A 265 -0.17 -8.04 -12.64
CA ARG A 265 -1.33 -7.63 -13.46
C ARG A 265 -1.78 -6.21 -13.15
N GLY A 266 -1.66 -5.78 -11.89
CA GLY A 266 -1.98 -4.41 -11.49
C GLY A 266 -1.04 -3.39 -12.13
N MET A 267 0.27 -3.65 -12.17
CA MET A 267 1.24 -2.78 -12.86
C MET A 267 0.97 -2.72 -14.37
N ASP A 268 0.73 -3.87 -14.99
CA ASP A 268 0.41 -3.92 -16.42
C ASP A 268 -0.86 -3.11 -16.71
N GLN A 269 -1.95 -3.30 -15.96
CA GLN A 269 -3.19 -2.53 -16.11
C GLN A 269 -3.01 -1.03 -15.88
N MET A 270 -2.24 -0.65 -14.87
CA MET A 270 -1.92 0.76 -14.57
C MET A 270 -1.25 1.45 -15.76
N LEU A 271 -0.40 0.75 -16.51
CA LEU A 271 0.31 1.28 -17.67
C LEU A 271 -0.49 1.19 -18.98
N GLY A 272 -1.73 0.71 -18.91
CA GLY A 272 -2.56 0.51 -20.10
C GLY A 272 -2.29 -0.79 -20.85
N GLY A 273 -1.54 -1.70 -20.26
CA GLY A 273 -1.14 -3.00 -20.78
C GLY A 273 0.29 -3.36 -20.43
N SER A 274 0.73 -4.54 -20.85
CA SER A 274 2.12 -4.96 -20.71
C SER A 274 3.05 -4.09 -21.57
N ILE A 275 4.34 -4.02 -21.22
CA ILE A 275 5.33 -3.16 -21.89
C ILE A 275 5.66 -3.73 -23.29
N PRO A 276 5.47 -2.98 -24.39
CA PRO A 276 5.84 -3.43 -25.72
C PRO A 276 7.33 -3.77 -25.82
N ARG A 277 7.67 -4.74 -26.66
CA ARG A 277 9.06 -5.13 -26.89
C ARG A 277 9.88 -3.95 -27.38
N GLY A 278 11.14 -3.88 -26.97
CA GLY A 278 12.05 -2.80 -27.31
C GLY A 278 11.83 -1.49 -26.57
N SER A 279 10.79 -1.40 -25.74
CA SER A 279 10.51 -0.19 -24.95
C SER A 279 11.48 0.00 -23.80
N PHE A 280 11.68 1.27 -23.45
CA PHE A 280 12.41 1.69 -22.26
C PHE A 280 11.44 2.17 -21.16
N LEU A 281 11.62 1.59 -19.98
CA LEU A 281 10.92 1.98 -18.74
C LEU A 281 11.91 2.66 -17.80
N LEU A 282 11.64 3.89 -17.41
CA LEU A 282 12.30 4.54 -16.28
C LEU A 282 11.48 4.32 -15.00
N ILE A 283 12.14 3.81 -13.97
CA ILE A 283 11.62 3.75 -12.60
C ILE A 283 12.35 4.84 -11.81
N ASP A 284 11.64 5.93 -11.54
CA ASP A 284 12.10 7.08 -10.75
C ASP A 284 11.76 6.82 -9.29
N VAL A 285 12.78 6.71 -8.45
CA VAL A 285 12.66 6.31 -7.05
C VAL A 285 12.94 7.50 -6.14
N ASP A 286 11.95 7.89 -5.36
CA ASP A 286 12.09 8.94 -4.35
C ASP A 286 12.99 8.47 -3.19
N SER A 287 13.77 9.39 -2.61
CA SER A 287 14.68 9.10 -1.49
C SER A 287 13.98 8.58 -0.23
N SER A 288 12.66 8.75 -0.12
CA SER A 288 11.85 8.21 0.97
C SER A 288 11.58 6.70 0.86
N VAL A 289 11.86 6.08 -0.31
CA VAL A 289 11.66 4.65 -0.54
C VAL A 289 12.87 3.86 -0.02
N SER A 290 12.63 2.85 0.79
CA SER A 290 13.73 2.05 1.33
C SER A 290 14.38 1.16 0.26
N PRO A 291 15.71 0.90 0.34
CA PRO A 291 16.39 0.01 -0.61
C PRO A 291 15.78 -1.40 -0.68
N ILE A 292 15.22 -1.90 0.42
CA ILE A 292 14.58 -3.23 0.44
C ILE A 292 13.26 -3.24 -0.33
N GLU A 293 12.49 -2.13 -0.31
CA GLU A 293 11.24 -2.01 -1.06
C GLU A 293 11.50 -2.07 -2.56
N ILE A 294 12.43 -1.24 -3.03
CA ILE A 294 12.76 -1.23 -4.45
C ILE A 294 13.37 -2.56 -4.91
N ARG A 295 14.26 -3.16 -4.11
CA ARG A 295 14.81 -4.48 -4.43
C ARG A 295 13.72 -5.54 -4.55
N THR A 296 12.73 -5.51 -3.68
CA THR A 296 11.64 -6.49 -3.69
C THR A 296 10.78 -6.34 -4.96
N ILE A 297 10.45 -5.12 -5.35
CA ILE A 297 9.72 -4.84 -6.60
C ILE A 297 10.55 -5.29 -7.81
N LEU A 298 11.82 -4.93 -7.87
CA LEU A 298 12.71 -5.32 -8.96
C LEU A 298 12.90 -6.83 -9.05
N ASN A 299 13.04 -7.53 -7.93
CA ASN A 299 13.15 -8.98 -7.92
C ASN A 299 11.89 -9.66 -8.46
N MET A 300 10.70 -9.10 -8.22
CA MET A 300 9.46 -9.59 -8.83
C MET A 300 9.50 -9.45 -10.36
N VAL A 301 9.88 -8.28 -10.87
CA VAL A 301 9.99 -8.03 -12.32
C VAL A 301 11.04 -8.95 -12.96
N ARG A 302 12.22 -9.02 -12.37
CA ARG A 302 13.34 -9.88 -12.83
C ARG A 302 12.94 -11.35 -12.83
N ALA A 303 12.37 -11.84 -11.73
CA ALA A 303 11.95 -13.23 -11.60
C ALA A 303 10.86 -13.58 -12.61
N ASN A 304 9.90 -12.68 -12.84
CA ASN A 304 8.88 -12.85 -13.87
C ASN A 304 9.49 -13.07 -15.27
N PHE A 305 10.46 -12.25 -15.62
CA PHE A 305 11.13 -12.34 -16.92
C PHE A 305 11.99 -13.60 -17.04
N ILE A 306 12.81 -13.90 -16.01
CA ILE A 306 13.73 -15.04 -16.01
C ILE A 306 12.97 -16.37 -16.01
N ASN A 307 11.86 -16.50 -15.26
CA ASN A 307 11.06 -17.74 -15.23
C ASN A 307 10.34 -18.01 -16.55
N GLN A 308 10.21 -17.00 -17.42
CA GLN A 308 9.76 -17.14 -18.81
C GLN A 308 10.92 -17.34 -19.82
N LYS A 309 12.07 -17.82 -19.33
CA LYS A 309 13.28 -18.12 -20.11
C LYS A 309 14.00 -16.89 -20.67
N GLY A 310 13.67 -15.69 -20.22
CA GLY A 310 14.35 -14.45 -20.61
C GLY A 310 15.69 -14.29 -19.88
N PRO A 311 16.81 -14.11 -20.60
CA PRO A 311 18.08 -13.76 -19.95
C PRO A 311 18.15 -12.28 -19.57
N CYS A 312 18.91 -11.98 -18.52
CA CYS A 312 18.94 -10.66 -17.90
C CYS A 312 20.36 -10.19 -17.58
N VAL A 313 20.66 -8.93 -17.89
CA VAL A 313 21.85 -8.23 -17.39
C VAL A 313 21.41 -7.19 -16.35
N ILE A 314 22.07 -7.19 -15.18
CA ILE A 314 21.71 -6.35 -14.05
C ILE A 314 22.90 -5.48 -13.65
N VAL A 315 22.71 -4.17 -13.65
CA VAL A 315 23.58 -3.20 -12.96
C VAL A 315 22.98 -2.92 -11.59
N PRO A 316 23.54 -3.46 -10.50
CA PRO A 316 22.93 -3.36 -9.18
C PRO A 316 22.97 -1.92 -8.66
N THR A 317 22.08 -1.59 -7.73
CA THR A 317 22.13 -0.33 -6.98
C THR A 317 23.38 -0.29 -6.10
N ALA A 318 23.82 0.91 -5.71
CA ALA A 318 24.96 1.07 -4.81
C ALA A 318 24.76 0.42 -3.42
N ALA A 319 23.50 0.19 -3.04
CA ALA A 319 23.14 -0.40 -1.75
C ALA A 319 23.42 -1.93 -1.65
N TYR A 320 23.62 -2.62 -2.78
CA TYR A 320 23.73 -4.08 -2.81
C TYR A 320 24.90 -4.57 -3.67
N SER A 321 25.63 -5.56 -3.14
CA SER A 321 26.64 -6.31 -3.92
C SER A 321 25.98 -7.25 -4.94
N SER A 322 26.76 -7.69 -5.92
CA SER A 322 26.31 -8.70 -6.86
C SER A 322 25.87 -10.01 -6.19
N ASP A 323 26.56 -10.41 -5.09
CA ASP A 323 26.17 -11.59 -4.31
C ASP A 323 24.78 -11.41 -3.67
N THR A 324 24.54 -10.26 -3.04
CA THR A 324 23.25 -9.97 -2.41
C THR A 324 22.09 -9.99 -3.42
N VAL A 325 22.32 -9.46 -4.63
CA VAL A 325 21.33 -9.52 -5.72
C VAL A 325 21.08 -10.95 -6.15
N ALA A 326 22.14 -11.73 -6.43
CA ALA A 326 22.03 -13.12 -6.85
C ALA A 326 21.31 -13.99 -5.81
N GLU A 327 21.72 -13.90 -4.53
CA GLU A 327 21.11 -14.65 -3.44
C GLU A 327 19.63 -14.29 -3.21
N SER A 328 19.28 -13.01 -3.29
CA SER A 328 17.90 -12.61 -3.13
C SER A 328 17.01 -13.06 -4.29
N LEU A 329 17.53 -13.05 -5.51
CA LEU A 329 16.81 -13.42 -6.72
C LEU A 329 16.72 -14.95 -6.88
N SER A 330 17.76 -15.70 -6.50
CA SER A 330 17.79 -17.16 -6.57
C SER A 330 16.67 -17.84 -5.80
N LYS A 331 16.14 -17.17 -4.75
CA LYS A 331 14.99 -17.65 -3.98
C LYS A 331 13.73 -17.82 -4.82
N TYR A 332 13.62 -17.06 -5.91
CA TYR A 332 12.42 -17.00 -6.76
C TYR A 332 12.62 -17.60 -8.15
N VAL A 333 13.87 -17.79 -8.59
CA VAL A 333 14.19 -18.36 -9.92
C VAL A 333 15.05 -19.62 -9.85
N GLY A 334 15.70 -19.89 -8.72
CA GLY A 334 16.68 -20.99 -8.55
C GLY A 334 18.09 -20.63 -9.04
N TRP A 335 19.11 -21.29 -8.47
CA TRP A 335 20.52 -21.03 -8.81
C TRP A 335 20.87 -21.45 -10.25
N GLU A 336 20.28 -22.51 -10.76
CA GLU A 336 20.48 -22.95 -12.15
C GLU A 336 20.11 -21.85 -13.15
N ALA A 337 18.96 -21.20 -12.95
CA ALA A 337 18.55 -20.08 -13.78
C ALA A 337 19.45 -18.85 -13.64
N ILE A 338 19.97 -18.58 -12.42
CA ILE A 338 20.96 -17.52 -12.19
C ILE A 338 22.22 -17.78 -13.00
N ASP A 339 22.80 -18.96 -12.91
CA ASP A 339 24.03 -19.33 -13.62
C ASP A 339 23.87 -19.31 -15.16
N GLU A 340 22.74 -19.79 -15.63
CA GLU A 340 22.47 -19.87 -17.07
C GLU A 340 22.15 -18.53 -17.70
N ARG A 341 21.22 -17.76 -17.08
CA ARG A 341 20.51 -16.65 -17.74
C ARG A 341 20.78 -15.28 -17.16
N VAL A 342 21.51 -15.17 -16.05
CA VAL A 342 21.73 -13.88 -15.40
C VAL A 342 23.20 -13.46 -15.47
N ARG A 343 23.45 -12.18 -15.75
CA ARG A 343 24.77 -11.54 -15.58
C ARG A 343 24.60 -10.30 -14.71
N ILE A 344 25.34 -10.26 -13.61
CA ILE A 344 25.29 -9.13 -12.66
C ILE A 344 26.64 -8.43 -12.68
N LEU A 345 26.64 -7.16 -13.00
CA LEU A 345 27.86 -6.35 -13.02
C LEU A 345 28.43 -6.18 -11.61
N GLU A 346 29.75 -6.33 -11.51
CA GLU A 346 30.50 -6.15 -10.26
C GLU A 346 31.74 -5.33 -10.53
N TYR A 347 31.93 -4.28 -9.73
CA TYR A 347 33.06 -3.36 -9.89
C TYR A 347 34.18 -3.62 -8.89
N ASN A 348 33.98 -4.54 -7.94
CA ASN A 348 35.01 -4.99 -7.05
C ASN A 348 35.81 -6.13 -7.67
N GLN A 349 36.98 -5.79 -8.21
CA GLN A 349 37.85 -6.72 -8.92
C GLN A 349 38.52 -7.79 -8.01
N SER A 350 38.45 -7.63 -6.69
CA SER A 350 39.00 -8.60 -5.72
C SER A 350 38.09 -9.81 -5.52
N LEU A 351 36.83 -9.76 -6.00
CA LEU A 351 35.89 -10.85 -5.83
C LEU A 351 36.18 -12.00 -6.81
N ALA A 352 36.04 -13.23 -6.32
CA ALA A 352 36.24 -14.41 -7.14
C ALA A 352 35.23 -14.44 -8.31
N PRO A 353 35.66 -14.87 -9.52
CA PRO A 353 34.79 -15.01 -10.67
C PRO A 353 33.69 -16.05 -10.41
N LYS A 354 32.47 -15.75 -10.85
CA LYS A 354 31.32 -16.66 -10.84
C LYS A 354 30.65 -16.61 -12.23
N LYS A 355 29.95 -17.64 -12.62
CA LYS A 355 29.33 -17.71 -13.95
C LYS A 355 28.36 -16.55 -14.21
N TRP A 356 27.64 -16.11 -13.19
CA TRP A 356 26.70 -15.00 -13.25
C TRP A 356 27.32 -13.63 -12.91
N ARG A 357 28.57 -13.56 -12.39
CA ARG A 357 29.21 -12.31 -12.02
C ARG A 357 30.07 -11.80 -13.16
N LEU A 358 29.74 -10.63 -13.67
CA LEU A 358 30.48 -9.92 -14.69
C LEU A 358 31.36 -8.85 -14.07
N VAL A 359 32.66 -9.15 -13.89
CA VAL A 359 33.60 -8.23 -13.25
C VAL A 359 34.01 -7.14 -14.25
N MET A 360 33.80 -5.89 -13.85
CA MET A 360 34.07 -4.68 -14.63
C MET A 360 35.36 -4.02 -14.16
N LYS A 361 36.02 -3.28 -15.06
CA LYS A 361 37.31 -2.61 -14.79
C LYS A 361 37.15 -1.16 -14.34
N SER A 362 35.94 -0.64 -14.31
CA SER A 362 35.63 0.77 -14.08
C SER A 362 36.22 1.72 -15.14
N ASN A 363 36.42 1.21 -16.34
CA ASN A 363 36.77 1.95 -17.54
C ASN A 363 35.67 1.74 -18.59
N LEU A 364 35.01 2.79 -19.02
CA LEU A 364 33.83 2.69 -19.87
C LEU A 364 34.09 1.93 -21.17
N SER A 365 35.20 2.20 -21.88
CA SER A 365 35.53 1.56 -23.15
C SER A 365 35.74 0.05 -23.02
N ASP A 366 36.44 -0.40 -21.98
CA ASP A 366 36.69 -1.81 -21.72
C ASP A 366 35.43 -2.53 -21.23
N ASP A 367 34.69 -1.83 -20.36
CA ASP A 367 33.47 -2.36 -19.75
C ASP A 367 32.32 -2.51 -20.76
N VAL A 368 32.22 -1.60 -21.74
CA VAL A 368 31.28 -1.74 -22.87
C VAL A 368 31.60 -2.99 -23.71
N LYS A 369 32.87 -3.30 -23.97
CA LYS A 369 33.27 -4.54 -24.69
C LYS A 369 32.92 -5.78 -23.89
N THR A 370 33.18 -5.76 -22.59
CA THR A 370 32.84 -6.87 -21.68
C THR A 370 31.34 -7.10 -21.62
N PHE A 371 30.56 -6.00 -21.51
CA PHE A 371 29.11 -6.03 -21.55
C PHE A 371 28.59 -6.60 -22.88
N ALA A 372 29.08 -6.07 -24.02
CA ALA A 372 28.65 -6.50 -25.34
C ALA A 372 28.88 -8.01 -25.56
N HIS A 373 30.06 -8.53 -25.16
CA HIS A 373 30.34 -9.96 -25.24
C HIS A 373 29.33 -10.78 -24.41
N ALA A 374 29.08 -10.40 -23.15
CA ALA A 374 28.10 -11.10 -22.31
C ALA A 374 26.66 -10.98 -22.86
N TRP A 375 26.33 -9.84 -23.44
CA TRP A 375 25.04 -9.59 -24.07
C TRP A 375 24.80 -10.49 -25.27
N ASP A 376 25.84 -10.70 -26.12
CA ASP A 376 25.80 -11.57 -27.29
C ASP A 376 25.77 -13.05 -26.90
N GLU A 377 26.45 -13.44 -25.83
CA GLU A 377 26.32 -14.79 -25.28
C GLU A 377 24.90 -15.11 -24.84
N LEU A 378 24.25 -14.16 -24.13
CA LEU A 378 22.87 -14.31 -23.71
C LEU A 378 21.89 -14.34 -24.88
N ALA A 379 22.23 -13.70 -26.02
CA ALA A 379 21.44 -13.77 -27.25
C ALA A 379 21.28 -15.20 -27.81
N LYS A 380 22.24 -16.08 -27.52
CA LYS A 380 22.17 -17.49 -27.92
C LYS A 380 21.09 -18.27 -27.16
N ILE A 381 20.70 -17.77 -25.97
CA ILE A 381 19.64 -18.36 -25.13
C ILE A 381 18.26 -17.86 -25.58
N SER A 382 18.12 -16.53 -25.74
CA SER A 382 16.90 -15.90 -26.24
C SER A 382 17.22 -14.58 -26.94
N PRO A 383 16.58 -14.28 -28.09
CA PRO A 383 16.74 -13.00 -28.74
C PRO A 383 16.25 -11.83 -27.84
N HIS A 384 15.23 -12.09 -27.03
CA HIS A 384 14.64 -11.09 -26.13
C HIS A 384 15.34 -11.14 -24.77
N ARG A 385 16.06 -10.09 -24.44
CA ARG A 385 16.86 -9.96 -23.21
C ARG A 385 16.35 -8.82 -22.37
N MET A 386 16.59 -8.87 -21.07
CA MET A 386 16.29 -7.75 -20.18
C MET A 386 17.58 -7.04 -19.80
N LEU A 387 17.59 -5.72 -19.95
CA LEU A 387 18.56 -4.83 -19.35
C LEU A 387 17.94 -4.13 -18.14
N ASP A 388 18.57 -4.26 -16.98
CA ASP A 388 18.17 -3.58 -15.75
C ASP A 388 19.37 -2.76 -15.27
N ILE A 389 19.33 -1.46 -15.49
CA ILE A 389 20.44 -0.55 -15.22
C ILE A 389 20.11 0.43 -14.11
N ASN A 390 20.93 0.43 -13.05
CA ASN A 390 20.92 1.52 -12.08
C ASN A 390 21.76 2.68 -12.58
N VAL A 391 21.09 3.78 -12.95
CA VAL A 391 21.69 4.98 -13.53
C VAL A 391 22.64 5.65 -12.56
N ASP A 392 22.28 5.75 -11.28
CA ASP A 392 23.11 6.41 -10.26
C ASP A 392 24.42 5.64 -10.03
N LYS A 393 24.37 4.30 -10.09
CA LYS A 393 25.59 3.48 -10.01
C LYS A 393 26.50 3.68 -11.21
N ALA A 394 25.93 3.74 -12.41
CA ALA A 394 26.72 4.01 -13.62
C ALA A 394 27.39 5.38 -13.55
N VAL A 395 26.67 6.42 -13.08
CA VAL A 395 27.24 7.78 -12.84
C VAL A 395 28.36 7.75 -11.81
N GLN A 396 28.17 7.00 -10.73
CA GLN A 396 29.18 6.87 -9.67
C GLN A 396 30.49 6.26 -10.18
N VAL A 397 30.40 5.28 -11.08
CA VAL A 397 31.57 4.54 -11.60
C VAL A 397 32.26 5.28 -12.74
N TYR A 398 31.50 5.77 -13.72
CA TYR A 398 32.07 6.31 -14.97
C TYR A 398 32.10 7.83 -15.02
N GLY A 399 31.42 8.52 -14.11
CA GLY A 399 31.26 9.95 -14.16
C GLY A 399 30.11 10.40 -15.08
N ARG A 400 29.74 11.67 -14.94
CA ARG A 400 28.59 12.25 -15.66
C ARG A 400 28.90 12.52 -17.13
N ASP A 401 30.09 12.99 -17.42
CA ASP A 401 30.47 13.49 -18.74
C ASP A 401 30.64 12.33 -19.74
N GLU A 402 31.01 11.15 -19.27
CA GLU A 402 31.15 9.95 -20.10
C GLU A 402 29.79 9.31 -20.44
N LEU A 403 28.76 9.52 -19.62
CA LEU A 403 27.39 9.05 -19.84
C LEU A 403 26.53 10.12 -20.52
N SER A 404 27.11 10.80 -21.51
CA SER A 404 26.45 11.92 -22.21
C SER A 404 25.22 11.48 -23.03
N VAL A 405 24.36 12.46 -23.37
CA VAL A 405 23.13 12.24 -24.18
C VAL A 405 23.37 11.43 -25.48
N PRO A 406 24.43 11.69 -26.27
CA PRO A 406 24.71 10.89 -27.47
C PRO A 406 24.89 9.41 -27.16
N GLY A 407 25.66 9.06 -26.13
CA GLY A 407 25.88 7.66 -25.73
C GLY A 407 24.61 6.99 -25.25
N LEU A 408 23.76 7.69 -24.50
CA LEU A 408 22.46 7.17 -24.05
C LEU A 408 21.50 6.98 -25.23
N THR A 409 21.52 7.87 -26.23
CA THR A 409 20.68 7.76 -27.42
C THR A 409 21.09 6.56 -28.27
N GLU A 410 22.39 6.35 -28.44
CA GLU A 410 22.94 5.18 -29.16
C GLU A 410 22.66 3.87 -28.41
N LEU A 411 22.86 3.84 -27.10
CA LEU A 411 22.47 2.69 -26.24
C LEU A 411 20.96 2.43 -26.39
N GLY A 412 20.14 3.47 -26.33
CA GLY A 412 18.69 3.37 -26.49
C GLY A 412 18.29 2.78 -27.84
N ALA A 413 18.89 3.23 -28.94
CA ALA A 413 18.63 2.70 -30.26
C ALA A 413 19.02 1.21 -30.37
N ASN A 414 20.23 0.87 -29.94
CA ASN A 414 20.73 -0.51 -29.96
C ASN A 414 19.87 -1.45 -29.11
N MET A 415 19.39 -0.98 -27.94
CA MET A 415 18.53 -1.79 -27.07
C MET A 415 17.13 -1.99 -27.64
N ARG A 416 16.58 -1.00 -28.36
CA ARG A 416 15.28 -1.13 -29.05
C ARG A 416 15.32 -2.22 -30.12
N ASP A 417 16.40 -2.27 -30.88
CA ASP A 417 16.60 -3.26 -31.96
C ASP A 417 16.65 -4.70 -31.44
N THR A 418 16.97 -4.89 -30.15
CA THR A 418 16.95 -6.22 -29.54
C THR A 418 15.55 -6.71 -29.17
N GLU A 419 14.52 -5.87 -29.30
CA GLU A 419 13.15 -6.17 -28.83
C GLU A 419 13.09 -6.72 -27.41
N GLY A 420 13.99 -6.28 -26.54
CA GLY A 420 14.11 -6.67 -25.15
C GLY A 420 13.22 -5.83 -24.21
N LEU A 421 13.31 -6.11 -22.91
CA LEU A 421 12.75 -5.28 -21.85
C LEU A 421 13.86 -4.43 -21.22
N ASN A 422 13.80 -3.12 -21.36
CA ASN A 422 14.83 -2.23 -20.87
C ASN A 422 14.31 -1.41 -19.70
N ILE A 423 14.95 -1.52 -18.55
CA ILE A 423 14.58 -0.85 -17.30
C ILE A 423 15.75 0.01 -16.84
N ALA A 424 15.53 1.30 -16.72
CA ALA A 424 16.43 2.24 -16.07
C ALA A 424 15.87 2.59 -14.69
N ILE A 425 16.72 2.57 -13.67
CA ILE A 425 16.37 2.93 -12.31
C ILE A 425 17.21 4.14 -11.92
N ALA A 426 16.56 5.23 -11.54
CA ALA A 426 17.23 6.44 -11.10
C ALA A 426 16.59 6.97 -9.82
N SER A 427 17.38 7.61 -8.95
CA SER A 427 16.81 8.41 -7.87
C SER A 427 16.19 9.69 -8.44
N THR A 428 15.15 10.21 -7.79
CA THR A 428 14.51 11.48 -8.17
C THR A 428 15.51 12.63 -8.24
N ASP A 429 16.58 12.58 -7.43
CA ASP A 429 17.64 13.58 -7.37
C ASP A 429 18.79 13.29 -8.34
N SER A 430 18.69 12.26 -9.17
CA SER A 430 19.74 11.88 -10.12
C SER A 430 19.97 12.97 -11.16
N LYS A 431 21.21 13.39 -11.32
CA LYS A 431 21.60 14.44 -12.28
C LYS A 431 21.41 14.05 -13.75
N LEU A 432 21.33 12.75 -14.05
CA LEU A 432 21.09 12.23 -15.40
C LEU A 432 19.62 11.87 -15.65
N ARG A 433 18.77 11.96 -14.65
CA ARG A 433 17.35 11.61 -14.76
C ARG A 433 16.67 12.31 -15.95
N ASP A 434 16.86 13.62 -16.06
CA ASP A 434 16.21 14.42 -17.13
C ASP A 434 16.70 14.02 -18.53
N GLN A 435 17.91 13.55 -18.66
CA GLN A 435 18.45 13.02 -19.93
C GLN A 435 17.76 11.69 -20.28
N TRP A 436 17.54 10.81 -19.30
CA TRP A 436 16.81 9.57 -19.51
C TRP A 436 15.34 9.81 -19.90
N LEU A 437 14.71 10.88 -19.37
CA LEU A 437 13.33 11.23 -19.73
C LEU A 437 13.13 11.47 -21.23
N SER A 438 14.18 11.89 -21.94
CA SER A 438 14.10 12.14 -23.39
C SER A 438 14.07 10.87 -24.23
N VAL A 439 14.57 9.73 -23.69
CA VAL A 439 14.71 8.47 -24.44
C VAL A 439 13.73 7.38 -24.01
N VAL A 440 13.06 7.54 -22.85
CA VAL A 440 12.17 6.49 -22.34
C VAL A 440 10.75 6.60 -22.89
N ASP A 441 10.14 5.43 -23.09
CA ASP A 441 8.75 5.31 -23.53
C ASP A 441 7.77 5.31 -22.35
N TYR A 442 8.20 4.76 -21.23
CA TYR A 442 7.44 4.66 -19.99
C TYR A 442 8.20 5.29 -18.84
N HIS A 443 7.51 6.00 -17.98
CA HIS A 443 8.08 6.60 -16.77
C HIS A 443 7.16 6.34 -15.58
N LEU A 444 7.64 5.51 -14.66
CA LEU A 444 7.02 5.23 -13.36
C LEU A 444 7.71 6.02 -12.26
N LYS A 445 6.96 6.48 -11.29
CA LYS A 445 7.48 7.07 -10.06
C LYS A 445 7.02 6.27 -8.86
N ILE A 446 7.97 5.99 -7.96
CA ILE A 446 7.73 5.28 -6.70
C ILE A 446 8.14 6.21 -5.56
N LYS A 447 7.25 6.38 -4.59
CA LYS A 447 7.44 7.32 -3.49
C LYS A 447 6.80 6.76 -2.21
N ASN A 448 7.34 7.17 -1.06
CA ASN A 448 6.64 6.98 0.22
C ASN A 448 5.88 8.28 0.54
N ALA A 449 4.60 8.16 0.78
CA ALA A 449 3.73 9.26 1.14
C ALA A 449 2.96 8.91 2.42
N ASP A 450 3.09 9.73 3.45
CA ASP A 450 2.50 9.51 4.79
C ASP A 450 2.71 8.07 5.32
N GLY A 451 3.89 7.49 5.08
CA GLY A 451 4.26 6.13 5.51
C GLY A 451 3.80 5.01 4.58
N SER A 452 3.03 5.28 3.55
CA SER A 452 2.55 4.29 2.59
C SER A 452 3.34 4.37 1.27
N LEU A 453 3.69 3.21 0.73
CA LEU A 453 4.33 3.15 -0.59
C LEU A 453 3.28 3.41 -1.67
N VAL A 454 3.58 4.35 -2.57
CA VAL A 454 2.72 4.71 -3.69
C VAL A 454 3.48 4.65 -5.01
N ILE A 455 2.77 4.31 -6.07
CA ILE A 455 3.29 4.23 -7.45
C ILE A 455 2.33 4.90 -8.42
N TYR A 456 2.87 5.53 -9.45
CA TYR A 456 2.08 6.12 -10.54
C TYR A 456 2.90 6.27 -11.81
N GLY A 457 2.22 6.24 -12.95
CA GLY A 457 2.80 6.54 -14.25
C GLY A 457 2.86 8.06 -14.48
N VAL A 458 4.03 8.56 -14.83
CA VAL A 458 4.20 9.91 -15.36
C VAL A 458 4.00 9.88 -16.87
N LYS A 459 4.48 8.81 -17.50
CA LYS A 459 4.30 8.51 -18.93
C LYS A 459 3.99 7.01 -19.10
N PRO A 460 2.76 6.66 -19.46
CA PRO A 460 1.56 7.49 -19.54
C PRO A 460 1.17 8.09 -18.17
N PHE A 461 0.43 9.19 -18.19
CA PHE A 461 -0.14 9.73 -16.95
C PHE A 461 -1.21 8.79 -16.39
N THR A 462 -1.06 8.40 -15.12
CA THR A 462 -2.02 7.52 -14.44
C THR A 462 -2.49 8.14 -13.12
N PRO A 463 -3.61 7.68 -12.55
CA PRO A 463 -3.92 7.94 -11.16
C PRO A 463 -2.80 7.50 -10.21
N LEU A 464 -2.92 7.88 -8.94
CA LEU A 464 -2.06 7.40 -7.87
C LEU A 464 -2.56 6.03 -7.38
N TYR A 465 -1.64 5.10 -7.17
CA TYR A 465 -1.91 3.78 -6.62
C TYR A 465 -1.13 3.56 -5.32
N GLY A 466 -1.81 3.08 -4.31
CA GLY A 466 -1.17 2.50 -3.14
C GLY A 466 -0.63 1.11 -3.47
N VAL A 467 0.51 0.78 -2.88
CA VAL A 467 1.19 -0.51 -3.08
C VAL A 467 1.02 -1.37 -1.84
N ASP A 468 0.37 -2.52 -1.98
CA ASP A 468 0.43 -3.62 -1.02
C ASP A 468 1.38 -4.68 -1.57
N LEU A 469 2.55 -4.79 -0.93
CA LEU A 469 3.59 -5.74 -1.28
C LEU A 469 3.67 -6.81 -0.20
N ASN A 470 3.28 -8.03 -0.54
CA ASN A 470 3.22 -9.17 0.39
C ASN A 470 3.95 -10.39 -0.17
N PHE A 471 4.02 -11.47 0.64
CA PHE A 471 4.72 -12.72 0.32
C PHE A 471 3.84 -13.95 0.58
N ASP A 472 2.54 -13.78 0.55
CA ASP A 472 1.57 -14.83 0.93
C ASP A 472 1.72 -16.11 0.08
N LYS A 473 2.23 -15.96 -1.15
CA LYS A 473 2.50 -17.09 -2.05
C LYS A 473 3.91 -17.68 -1.91
N GLY A 474 4.74 -17.16 -1.01
CA GLY A 474 6.15 -17.54 -0.87
C GLY A 474 7.10 -16.79 -1.82
N TYR A 475 6.59 -15.83 -2.59
CA TYR A 475 7.34 -14.90 -3.43
C TYR A 475 6.70 -13.51 -3.39
N PRO A 476 7.40 -12.43 -3.83
CA PRO A 476 6.83 -11.10 -3.82
C PRO A 476 5.59 -10.99 -4.69
N VAL A 477 4.48 -10.54 -4.11
CA VAL A 477 3.23 -10.21 -4.81
C VAL A 477 2.95 -8.73 -4.61
N LEU A 478 2.76 -8.01 -5.71
CA LEU A 478 2.45 -6.59 -5.69
C LEU A 478 1.01 -6.38 -6.14
N ASN A 479 0.19 -5.91 -5.21
CA ASN A 479 -1.18 -5.50 -5.46
C ASN A 479 -1.25 -3.98 -5.50
N LEU A 480 -1.98 -3.44 -6.46
CA LEU A 480 -2.20 -2.01 -6.60
C LEU A 480 -3.64 -1.66 -6.24
N MET A 481 -3.80 -0.61 -5.44
CA MET A 481 -5.08 -0.04 -5.06
C MET A 481 -5.14 1.40 -5.54
N GLN A 482 -6.05 1.70 -6.45
CA GLN A 482 -6.21 3.05 -6.96
C GLN A 482 -6.72 3.99 -5.86
N ILE A 483 -6.13 5.17 -5.72
CA ILE A 483 -6.60 6.22 -4.81
C ILE A 483 -7.57 7.11 -5.60
N VAL A 484 -8.86 6.93 -5.34
CA VAL A 484 -9.96 7.62 -6.03
C VAL A 484 -10.59 8.72 -5.19
#